data_8c0dc88f3da21b2b88cc85ecee068605
#
_entry.id   8c0dc88f3da21b2b88cc85ecee068605
#
_cell.length_a   1.000
_cell.length_b   1.000
_cell.length_c   1.000
_cell.angle_alpha   90.00
_cell.angle_beta   90.00
_cell.angle_gamma   90.00
#
_symmetry.space_group_name_H-M   'P 1'
#
loop_
_entity.id
_entity.type
_entity.pdbx_description
1 polymer ?
#
loop_
_entity_poly.entity_id
_entity_poly.type
_entity_poly.pdbx_seq_one_letter_code
_entity_poly.pdbx_strand_id
1 'polypeptide(L)'
;MVASIFVEAGPAAAGWTIYPPLSALEMAQPGSGLGMTLWLVSMAFFIASSLLGSLNYIVTVLNLRTKGMSLTRMPLTIWAFFVTAIIGTISFPVLLSAALLLIMDRSFGTSFFLSDIFIQGEVLHYQGGSPVLFEHLFWFLGHPEVYIVLLPALGIASEVIATHARKPIFGYKAMIISILAIAFLSTIVWGHHMFVTGMNPFLGSVFTFTTLLIAIPSACLLYTSDAADDGIR
;
A
#
# COMPACT_ATOMS: atom_id res chain seq x y z
N MET A 1 -0.43 -15.15 12.42
CA MET A 1 -0.43 -13.94 13.26
C MET A 1 -0.81 -14.25 14.71
N VAL A 2 -2.03 -14.73 15.02
CA VAL A 2 -2.41 -15.04 16.42
C VAL A 2 -1.45 -16.02 17.11
N ALA A 3 -1.00 -17.06 16.42
CA ALA A 3 -0.05 -18.03 16.97
C ALA A 3 1.29 -17.41 17.40
N SER A 4 1.70 -16.28 16.80
CA SER A 4 2.95 -15.60 17.17
C SER A 4 2.93 -15.02 18.59
N ILE A 5 1.75 -14.83 19.18
CA ILE A 5 1.61 -14.29 20.54
C ILE A 5 1.99 -15.34 21.59
N PHE A 6 1.91 -16.63 21.25
CA PHE A 6 2.07 -17.76 22.18
C PHE A 6 3.44 -18.43 22.10
N VAL A 7 4.38 -17.90 21.33
CA VAL A 7 5.74 -18.45 21.23
C VAL A 7 6.64 -17.90 22.34
N GLU A 8 7.63 -18.70 22.77
CA GLU A 8 8.52 -18.38 23.87
C GLU A 8 9.31 -17.07 23.64
N ALA A 9 9.74 -16.82 22.39
CA ALA A 9 10.45 -15.60 22.01
C ALA A 9 9.56 -14.33 21.93
N GLY A 10 8.25 -14.47 22.19
CA GLY A 10 7.28 -13.39 22.11
C GLY A 10 6.78 -13.07 20.69
N PRO A 11 5.82 -12.14 20.57
CA PRO A 11 5.25 -11.73 19.28
C PRO A 11 6.25 -10.94 18.45
N ALA A 12 5.93 -10.75 17.16
CA ALA A 12 6.69 -9.86 16.29
C ALA A 12 6.72 -8.42 16.86
N ALA A 13 7.89 -7.85 17.04
CA ALA A 13 8.09 -6.55 17.72
C ALA A 13 8.96 -5.57 16.92
N ALA A 14 9.19 -5.81 15.61
CA ALA A 14 9.95 -4.93 14.74
C ALA A 14 9.17 -3.70 14.22
N GLY A 15 8.03 -3.38 14.83
CA GLY A 15 7.10 -2.36 14.34
C GLY A 15 6.31 -2.81 13.12
N TRP A 16 5.33 -2.01 12.69
CA TRP A 16 4.48 -2.36 11.55
C TRP A 16 5.22 -2.36 10.21
N THR A 17 6.28 -1.56 10.08
CA THR A 17 7.12 -1.48 8.88
C THR A 17 8.13 -2.63 8.76
N ILE A 18 8.39 -3.35 9.87
CA ILE A 18 9.29 -4.51 9.92
C ILE A 18 10.64 -4.30 9.23
N TYR A 19 11.27 -3.17 9.43
CA TYR A 19 12.55 -2.86 8.77
C TYR A 19 13.69 -3.79 9.20
N PRO A 20 14.47 -4.33 8.23
CA PRO A 20 15.78 -4.91 8.53
C PRO A 20 16.73 -3.82 9.08
N PRO A 21 17.73 -4.18 9.87
CA PRO A 21 18.15 -5.53 10.26
C PRO A 21 17.33 -6.15 11.39
N LEU A 22 16.55 -5.37 12.14
CA LEU A 22 15.82 -5.86 13.32
C LEU A 22 14.88 -7.04 12.99
N SER A 23 14.17 -6.97 11.87
CA SER A 23 13.26 -8.03 11.45
C SER A 23 13.95 -9.22 10.81
N ALA A 24 15.17 -9.05 10.30
CA ALA A 24 15.93 -10.08 9.59
C ALA A 24 16.76 -10.97 10.51
N LEU A 25 17.16 -10.49 11.68
CA LEU A 25 18.03 -11.20 12.62
C LEU A 25 17.20 -11.90 13.70
N GLU A 26 17.31 -13.24 13.80
CA GLU A 26 16.61 -14.00 14.84
C GLU A 26 17.09 -13.64 16.26
N MET A 27 18.34 -13.23 16.40
CA MET A 27 18.94 -12.84 17.66
C MET A 27 18.58 -11.42 18.11
N ALA A 28 18.01 -10.61 17.22
CA ALA A 28 17.57 -9.27 17.60
C ALA A 28 16.38 -9.34 18.54
N GLN A 29 16.45 -8.69 19.70
CA GLN A 29 15.45 -8.72 20.74
C GLN A 29 14.76 -7.36 20.94
N PRO A 30 13.49 -7.36 21.41
CA PRO A 30 12.57 -8.49 21.58
C PRO A 30 11.79 -8.84 20.30
N GLY A 31 11.29 -10.10 20.22
CA GLY A 31 10.29 -10.48 19.22
C GLY A 31 10.81 -10.78 17.81
N SER A 32 12.12 -11.04 17.65
CA SER A 32 12.70 -11.38 16.34
C SER A 32 12.83 -12.89 16.08
N GLY A 33 12.44 -13.73 17.01
CA GLY A 33 12.47 -15.20 16.88
C GLY A 33 11.30 -15.74 16.03
N LEU A 34 10.84 -16.95 16.38
CA LEU A 34 9.76 -17.66 15.69
C LEU A 34 8.49 -16.81 15.50
N GLY A 35 8.17 -15.91 16.47
CA GLY A 35 7.02 -15.01 16.39
C GLY A 35 7.06 -14.12 15.15
N MET A 36 8.23 -13.58 14.81
CA MET A 36 8.42 -12.78 13.60
C MET A 36 8.26 -13.61 12.33
N THR A 37 8.81 -14.81 12.29
CA THR A 37 8.66 -15.73 11.15
C THR A 37 7.18 -16.09 10.91
N LEU A 38 6.44 -16.44 11.96
CA LEU A 38 5.01 -16.73 11.87
C LEU A 38 4.20 -15.51 11.40
N TRP A 39 4.58 -14.32 11.84
CA TRP A 39 3.97 -13.08 11.38
C TRP A 39 4.21 -12.86 9.88
N LEU A 40 5.45 -13.01 9.40
CA LEU A 40 5.80 -12.88 7.98
C LEU A 40 5.07 -13.89 7.10
N VAL A 41 5.00 -15.16 7.53
CA VAL A 41 4.24 -16.20 6.81
C VAL A 41 2.75 -15.81 6.73
N SER A 42 2.17 -15.32 7.84
CA SER A 42 0.78 -14.90 7.83
C SER A 42 0.53 -13.71 6.90
N MET A 43 1.48 -12.78 6.83
CA MET A 43 1.42 -11.64 5.89
C MET A 43 1.53 -12.09 4.43
N ALA A 44 2.38 -13.07 4.13
CA ALA A 44 2.47 -13.64 2.78
C ALA A 44 1.12 -14.23 2.31
N PHE A 45 0.43 -14.98 3.18
CA PHE A 45 -0.92 -15.46 2.89
C PHE A 45 -1.95 -14.35 2.74
N PHE A 46 -1.89 -13.33 3.62
CA PHE A 46 -2.77 -12.17 3.52
C PHE A 46 -2.60 -11.44 2.18
N ILE A 47 -1.35 -11.20 1.78
CA ILE A 47 -1.03 -10.52 0.51
C ILE A 47 -1.50 -11.34 -0.69
N ALA A 48 -1.27 -12.66 -0.68
CA ALA A 48 -1.75 -13.55 -1.74
C ALA A 48 -3.28 -13.54 -1.84
N SER A 49 -3.99 -13.57 -0.72
CA SER A 49 -5.44 -13.47 -0.66
C SER A 49 -5.95 -12.12 -1.21
N SER A 50 -5.30 -11.02 -0.82
CA SER A 50 -5.65 -9.67 -1.27
C SER A 50 -5.43 -9.49 -2.78
N LEU A 51 -4.38 -10.10 -3.33
CA LEU A 51 -4.11 -10.13 -4.77
C LEU A 51 -5.23 -10.87 -5.52
N LEU A 52 -5.62 -12.04 -5.05
CA LEU A 52 -6.73 -12.80 -5.65
C LEU A 52 -8.06 -12.03 -5.57
N GLY A 53 -8.32 -11.35 -4.46
CA GLY A 53 -9.46 -10.45 -4.30
C GLY A 53 -9.44 -9.30 -5.31
N SER A 54 -8.30 -8.66 -5.51
CA SER A 54 -8.11 -7.60 -6.50
C SER A 54 -8.40 -8.10 -7.92
N LEU A 55 -7.88 -9.25 -8.29
CA LEU A 55 -8.17 -9.88 -9.59
C LEU A 55 -9.65 -10.19 -9.77
N ASN A 56 -10.32 -10.68 -8.71
CA ASN A 56 -11.76 -10.93 -8.74
C ASN A 56 -12.56 -9.65 -9.00
N TYR A 57 -12.26 -8.54 -8.33
CA TYR A 57 -12.90 -7.25 -8.60
C TYR A 57 -12.70 -6.80 -10.05
N ILE A 58 -11.48 -6.87 -10.58
CA ILE A 58 -11.18 -6.49 -11.96
C ILE A 58 -12.00 -7.31 -12.96
N VAL A 59 -11.98 -8.63 -12.82
CA VAL A 59 -12.69 -9.53 -13.72
C VAL A 59 -14.20 -9.30 -13.63
N THR A 60 -14.75 -9.13 -12.43
CA THR A 60 -16.17 -8.85 -12.21
C THR A 60 -16.58 -7.56 -12.90
N VAL A 61 -15.83 -6.48 -12.71
CA VAL A 61 -16.15 -5.19 -13.33
C VAL A 61 -15.99 -5.22 -14.85
N LEU A 62 -15.00 -5.90 -15.38
CA LEU A 62 -14.78 -5.94 -16.82
C LEU A 62 -15.77 -6.86 -17.57
N ASN A 63 -16.07 -8.02 -17.01
CA ASN A 63 -16.76 -9.09 -17.73
C ASN A 63 -18.21 -9.33 -17.27
N LEU A 64 -18.57 -8.96 -16.04
CA LEU A 64 -19.85 -9.34 -15.44
C LEU A 64 -20.80 -8.17 -15.19
N ARG A 65 -20.56 -7.02 -15.84
CA ARG A 65 -21.52 -5.90 -15.78
C ARG A 65 -22.85 -6.28 -16.40
N THR A 66 -23.93 -5.77 -15.81
CA THR A 66 -25.27 -5.94 -16.39
C THR A 66 -25.39 -5.31 -17.78
N LYS A 67 -26.26 -5.86 -18.60
CA LYS A 67 -26.52 -5.32 -19.96
C LYS A 67 -26.92 -3.85 -19.88
N GLY A 68 -26.26 -3.00 -20.68
CA GLY A 68 -26.50 -1.54 -20.72
C GLY A 68 -25.66 -0.72 -19.71
N MET A 69 -24.96 -1.35 -18.78
CA MET A 69 -24.03 -0.67 -17.88
C MET A 69 -22.67 -0.50 -18.54
N SER A 70 -22.49 0.59 -19.29
CA SER A 70 -21.18 1.02 -19.79
C SER A 70 -20.32 1.55 -18.65
N LEU A 71 -19.00 1.64 -18.84
CA LEU A 71 -18.08 2.22 -17.85
C LEU A 71 -18.50 3.64 -17.43
N THR A 72 -19.01 4.44 -18.37
CA THR A 72 -19.46 5.82 -18.10
C THR A 72 -20.81 5.91 -17.36
N ARG A 73 -21.48 4.78 -17.13
CA ARG A 73 -22.73 4.69 -16.35
C ARG A 73 -22.56 3.94 -15.04
N MET A 74 -21.34 3.54 -14.73
CA MET A 74 -21.01 2.79 -13.54
C MET A 74 -21.06 3.72 -12.31
N PRO A 75 -21.61 3.26 -11.15
CA PRO A 75 -21.56 4.02 -9.91
C PRO A 75 -20.12 4.43 -9.54
N LEU A 76 -19.96 5.59 -8.90
CA LEU A 76 -18.64 6.10 -8.53
C LEU A 76 -17.93 5.17 -7.54
N THR A 77 -18.69 4.58 -6.61
CA THR A 77 -18.20 3.55 -5.69
C THR A 77 -17.57 2.36 -6.43
N ILE A 78 -18.22 1.90 -7.51
CA ILE A 78 -17.70 0.78 -8.31
C ILE A 78 -16.42 1.20 -9.06
N TRP A 79 -16.33 2.44 -9.53
CA TRP A 79 -15.08 2.99 -10.09
C TRP A 79 -13.96 2.99 -9.05
N ALA A 80 -14.27 3.43 -7.82
CA ALA A 80 -13.29 3.46 -6.74
C ALA A 80 -12.76 2.05 -6.40
N PHE A 81 -13.64 1.05 -6.24
CA PHE A 81 -13.22 -0.34 -6.03
C PHE A 81 -12.45 -0.92 -7.21
N PHE A 82 -12.87 -0.64 -8.44
CA PHE A 82 -12.18 -1.11 -9.63
C PHE A 82 -10.75 -0.57 -9.73
N VAL A 83 -10.59 0.73 -9.53
CA VAL A 83 -9.28 1.39 -9.56
C VAL A 83 -8.41 0.94 -8.38
N THR A 84 -8.98 0.79 -7.19
CA THR A 84 -8.32 0.20 -6.02
C THR A 84 -7.78 -1.20 -6.31
N ALA A 85 -8.57 -2.04 -6.99
CA ALA A 85 -8.16 -3.38 -7.38
C ALA A 85 -6.99 -3.37 -8.38
N ILE A 86 -6.95 -2.40 -9.29
CA ILE A 86 -5.81 -2.22 -10.21
C ILE A 86 -4.54 -1.86 -9.43
N ILE A 87 -4.62 -0.89 -8.50
CA ILE A 87 -3.49 -0.53 -7.64
C ILE A 87 -3.00 -1.76 -6.85
N GLY A 88 -3.93 -2.50 -6.24
CA GLY A 88 -3.62 -3.71 -5.48
C GLY A 88 -2.92 -4.77 -6.33
N THR A 89 -3.39 -5.01 -7.55
CA THR A 89 -2.77 -5.99 -8.47
C THR A 89 -1.34 -5.62 -8.82
N ILE A 90 -1.01 -4.34 -8.90
CA ILE A 90 0.36 -3.87 -9.19
C ILE A 90 1.25 -3.95 -7.94
N SER A 91 0.74 -3.57 -6.78
CA SER A 91 1.57 -3.34 -5.59
C SER A 91 1.68 -4.55 -4.65
N PHE A 92 0.66 -5.40 -4.53
CA PHE A 92 0.71 -6.59 -3.68
C PHE A 92 1.82 -7.58 -4.05
N PRO A 93 2.12 -7.89 -5.33
CA PRO A 93 3.22 -8.78 -5.67
C PRO A 93 4.58 -8.27 -5.20
N VAL A 94 4.79 -6.95 -5.20
CA VAL A 94 6.04 -6.33 -4.76
C VAL A 94 6.23 -6.50 -3.25
N LEU A 95 5.18 -6.29 -2.44
CA LEU A 95 5.26 -6.56 -1.01
C LEU A 95 5.40 -8.06 -0.72
N LEU A 96 4.76 -8.93 -1.51
CA LEU A 96 4.94 -10.37 -1.36
C LEU A 96 6.41 -10.76 -1.57
N SER A 97 7.08 -10.19 -2.58
CA SER A 97 8.51 -10.42 -2.80
C SER A 97 9.35 -9.96 -1.61
N ALA A 98 9.06 -8.79 -1.02
CA ALA A 98 9.75 -8.32 0.18
C ALA A 98 9.59 -9.30 1.36
N ALA A 99 8.38 -9.80 1.60
CA ALA A 99 8.11 -10.75 2.67
C ALA A 99 8.85 -12.09 2.45
N LEU A 100 8.85 -12.61 1.21
CA LEU A 100 9.54 -13.86 0.88
C LEU A 100 11.06 -13.72 0.99
N LEU A 101 11.65 -12.64 0.46
CA LEU A 101 13.08 -12.38 0.58
C LEU A 101 13.51 -12.20 2.04
N LEU A 102 12.68 -11.56 2.87
CA LEU A 102 12.96 -11.42 4.30
C LEU A 102 12.88 -12.77 5.02
N ILE A 103 11.94 -13.65 4.66
CA ILE A 103 11.90 -15.03 5.17
C ILE A 103 13.16 -15.78 4.77
N MET A 104 13.65 -15.59 3.55
CA MET A 104 14.90 -16.21 3.10
C MET A 104 16.11 -15.73 3.90
N ASP A 105 16.23 -14.43 4.16
CA ASP A 105 17.31 -13.88 4.99
C ASP A 105 17.27 -14.47 6.42
N ARG A 106 16.08 -14.66 6.99
CA ARG A 106 15.90 -15.22 8.32
C ARG A 106 16.17 -16.73 8.42
N SER A 107 15.70 -17.48 7.42
CA SER A 107 15.61 -18.95 7.53
C SER A 107 16.67 -19.70 6.72
N PHE A 108 17.24 -19.08 5.71
CA PHE A 108 18.19 -19.72 4.79
C PHE A 108 19.55 -19.05 4.75
N GLY A 109 19.78 -18.02 5.58
CA GLY A 109 21.08 -17.32 5.67
C GLY A 109 21.44 -16.54 4.42
N THR A 110 20.44 -16.10 3.63
CA THR A 110 20.68 -15.14 2.54
C THR A 110 20.89 -13.74 3.10
N SER A 111 21.32 -12.81 2.27
CA SER A 111 21.60 -11.42 2.69
C SER A 111 21.04 -10.38 1.71
N PHE A 112 19.78 -10.54 1.29
CA PHE A 112 19.12 -9.56 0.41
C PHE A 112 19.01 -8.18 1.05
N PHE A 113 18.73 -8.15 2.36
CA PHE A 113 18.48 -6.91 3.12
C PHE A 113 19.52 -6.64 4.20
N LEU A 114 20.55 -7.48 4.32
CA LEU A 114 21.58 -7.37 5.34
C LEU A 114 22.90 -6.91 4.70
N SER A 115 23.47 -5.85 5.25
CA SER A 115 24.83 -5.37 5.04
C SER A 115 25.67 -5.64 6.27
N ASP A 116 26.95 -5.27 6.28
CA ASP A 116 27.76 -5.31 7.49
C ASP A 116 27.09 -4.57 8.65
N ILE A 117 26.95 -5.26 9.78
CA ILE A 117 26.23 -4.75 10.96
C ILE A 117 27.17 -4.79 12.14
N PHE A 118 27.23 -3.68 12.89
CA PHE A 118 27.98 -3.57 14.12
C PHE A 118 27.08 -3.86 15.32
N ILE A 119 27.38 -4.92 16.07
CA ILE A 119 26.66 -5.26 17.29
C ILE A 119 27.66 -5.38 18.44
N GLN A 120 27.52 -4.57 19.47
CA GLN A 120 28.36 -4.59 20.67
C GLN A 120 29.87 -4.50 20.41
N GLY A 121 30.26 -3.82 19.33
CA GLY A 121 31.67 -3.65 18.93
C GLY A 121 32.20 -4.74 18.00
N GLU A 122 31.42 -5.75 17.69
CA GLU A 122 31.74 -6.79 16.71
C GLU A 122 31.04 -6.53 15.37
N VAL A 123 31.70 -6.88 14.28
CA VAL A 123 31.15 -6.76 12.92
C VAL A 123 30.57 -8.10 12.51
N LEU A 124 29.28 -8.13 12.21
CA LEU A 124 28.65 -9.23 11.49
C LEU A 124 28.73 -8.93 9.99
N HIS A 125 29.55 -9.71 9.30
CA HIS A 125 29.75 -9.56 7.86
C HIS A 125 28.65 -10.26 7.06
N TYR A 126 27.93 -9.50 6.23
CA TYR A 126 26.97 -10.00 5.25
C TYR A 126 27.38 -9.57 3.84
N GLN A 127 27.06 -10.39 2.85
CA GLN A 127 27.50 -10.15 1.47
C GLN A 127 26.42 -9.37 0.68
N GLY A 128 26.58 -8.05 0.64
CA GLY A 128 26.03 -7.25 -0.44
C GLY A 128 24.57 -6.85 -0.39
N GLY A 129 23.86 -7.08 0.72
CA GLY A 129 22.47 -6.68 0.88
C GLY A 129 22.30 -5.21 1.29
N SER A 130 21.05 -4.74 1.30
CA SER A 130 20.73 -3.38 1.77
C SER A 130 19.34 -3.30 2.39
N PRO A 131 19.20 -2.77 3.62
CA PRO A 131 17.89 -2.45 4.21
C PRO A 131 17.06 -1.50 3.35
N VAL A 132 17.70 -0.61 2.58
CA VAL A 132 17.02 0.34 1.69
C VAL A 132 16.27 -0.38 0.58
N LEU A 133 16.76 -1.53 0.10
CA LEU A 133 16.01 -2.35 -0.85
C LEU A 133 14.68 -2.83 -0.27
N PHE A 134 14.69 -3.28 1.01
CA PHE A 134 13.44 -3.64 1.69
C PHE A 134 12.48 -2.45 1.77
N GLU A 135 12.97 -1.28 2.14
CA GLU A 135 12.15 -0.08 2.25
C GLU A 135 11.48 0.29 0.92
N HIS A 136 12.20 0.21 -0.20
CA HIS A 136 11.61 0.43 -1.52
C HIS A 136 10.51 -0.58 -1.84
N LEU A 137 10.73 -1.87 -1.61
CA LEU A 137 9.75 -2.92 -1.85
C LEU A 137 8.52 -2.79 -0.92
N PHE A 138 8.76 -2.41 0.34
CA PHE A 138 7.70 -2.20 1.32
C PHE A 138 6.83 -0.99 0.96
N TRP A 139 7.46 0.17 0.70
CA TRP A 139 6.73 1.41 0.45
C TRP A 139 6.08 1.47 -0.93
N PHE A 140 6.53 0.65 -1.86
CA PHE A 140 5.86 0.51 -3.15
C PHE A 140 4.41 0.00 -3.02
N LEU A 141 4.10 -0.76 -1.97
CA LEU A 141 2.71 -0.98 -1.53
C LEU A 141 2.31 0.01 -0.43
N GLY A 142 3.15 0.28 0.55
CA GLY A 142 2.78 0.99 1.77
C GLY A 142 2.14 2.36 1.50
N HIS A 143 2.58 3.09 0.49
CA HIS A 143 1.90 4.32 0.08
C HIS A 143 0.61 4.05 -0.70
N PRO A 144 0.57 3.23 -1.78
CA PRO A 144 -0.68 2.87 -2.43
C PRO A 144 -1.73 2.29 -1.50
N GLU A 145 -1.34 1.62 -0.41
CA GLU A 145 -2.27 1.06 0.58
C GLU A 145 -3.19 2.11 1.18
N VAL A 146 -2.71 3.31 1.48
CA VAL A 146 -3.55 4.38 2.01
C VAL A 146 -4.62 4.80 1.01
N TYR A 147 -4.32 4.76 -0.29
CA TYR A 147 -5.31 5.05 -1.35
C TYR A 147 -6.23 3.86 -1.62
N ILE A 148 -5.78 2.63 -1.41
CA ILE A 148 -6.62 1.43 -1.44
C ILE A 148 -7.76 1.54 -0.42
N VAL A 149 -7.51 2.17 0.72
CA VAL A 149 -8.54 2.44 1.75
C VAL A 149 -9.34 3.70 1.44
N LEU A 150 -8.66 4.78 1.04
CA LEU A 150 -9.27 6.10 0.86
C LEU A 150 -10.23 6.17 -0.33
N LEU A 151 -9.86 5.63 -1.49
CA LEU A 151 -10.66 5.75 -2.71
C LEU A 151 -12.05 5.12 -2.58
N PRO A 152 -12.22 3.88 -2.06
CA PRO A 152 -13.55 3.33 -1.78
C PRO A 152 -14.36 4.19 -0.81
N ALA A 153 -13.74 4.72 0.24
CA ALA A 153 -14.40 5.58 1.20
C ALA A 153 -14.94 6.86 0.54
N LEU A 154 -14.14 7.51 -0.32
CA LEU A 154 -14.57 8.68 -1.08
C LEU A 154 -15.67 8.36 -2.09
N GLY A 155 -15.60 7.20 -2.75
CA GLY A 155 -16.65 6.72 -3.64
C GLY A 155 -17.98 6.52 -2.93
N ILE A 156 -17.97 5.85 -1.78
CA ILE A 156 -19.15 5.63 -0.94
C ILE A 156 -19.68 6.96 -0.42
N ALA A 157 -18.84 7.84 0.12
CA ALA A 157 -19.23 9.13 0.64
C ALA A 157 -19.95 9.97 -0.43
N SER A 158 -19.42 10.01 -1.65
CA SER A 158 -20.02 10.76 -2.77
C SER A 158 -21.43 10.26 -3.11
N GLU A 159 -21.66 8.94 -3.11
CA GLU A 159 -22.99 8.39 -3.38
C GLU A 159 -23.96 8.58 -2.21
N VAL A 160 -23.48 8.49 -0.97
CA VAL A 160 -24.29 8.79 0.22
C VAL A 160 -24.75 10.24 0.20
N ILE A 161 -23.83 11.20 -0.05
CA ILE A 161 -24.15 12.63 -0.16
C ILE A 161 -25.17 12.86 -1.27
N ALA A 162 -24.94 12.35 -2.47
CA ALA A 162 -25.84 12.51 -3.61
C ALA A 162 -27.24 11.95 -3.31
N THR A 163 -27.33 10.80 -2.63
CA THR A 163 -28.58 10.14 -2.25
C THR A 163 -29.36 10.99 -1.24
N HIS A 164 -28.71 11.50 -0.19
CA HIS A 164 -29.35 12.32 0.83
C HIS A 164 -29.72 13.71 0.29
N ALA A 165 -28.88 14.29 -0.56
CA ALA A 165 -29.17 15.56 -1.26
C ALA A 165 -30.26 15.41 -2.34
N ARG A 166 -30.64 14.17 -2.71
CA ARG A 166 -31.57 13.85 -3.81
C ARG A 166 -31.18 14.49 -5.14
N LYS A 167 -29.87 14.57 -5.42
CA LYS A 167 -29.29 15.17 -6.61
C LYS A 167 -28.32 14.21 -7.28
N PRO A 168 -28.17 14.28 -8.61
CA PRO A 168 -27.09 13.52 -9.28
C PRO A 168 -25.73 14.03 -8.82
N ILE A 169 -24.73 13.13 -8.85
CA ILE A 169 -23.34 13.48 -8.54
C ILE A 169 -22.88 14.58 -9.50
N PHE A 170 -22.48 15.71 -8.94
CA PHE A 170 -21.93 16.83 -9.69
C PHE A 170 -20.55 16.44 -10.25
N GLY A 171 -20.24 16.82 -11.48
CA GLY A 171 -18.91 16.61 -12.04
C GLY A 171 -18.44 15.16 -12.18
N TYR A 172 -19.36 14.18 -12.35
CA TYR A 172 -19.06 12.75 -12.38
C TYR A 172 -17.81 12.37 -13.19
N LYS A 173 -17.62 12.97 -14.39
CA LYS A 173 -16.43 12.70 -15.23
C LYS A 173 -15.15 13.24 -14.59
N ALA A 174 -15.21 14.42 -13.97
CA ALA A 174 -14.06 15.01 -13.26
C ALA A 174 -13.67 14.13 -12.07
N MET A 175 -14.65 13.59 -11.34
CA MET A 175 -14.40 12.67 -10.22
C MET A 175 -13.74 11.37 -10.67
N ILE A 176 -14.16 10.77 -11.79
CA ILE A 176 -13.50 9.58 -12.34
C ILE A 176 -12.06 9.90 -12.74
N ILE A 177 -11.82 11.02 -13.44
CA ILE A 177 -10.47 11.44 -13.83
C ILE A 177 -9.61 11.66 -12.60
N SER A 178 -10.15 12.25 -11.54
CA SER A 178 -9.43 12.45 -10.28
C SER A 178 -9.07 11.11 -9.60
N ILE A 179 -10.00 10.15 -9.55
CA ILE A 179 -9.73 8.78 -9.04
C ILE A 179 -8.59 8.12 -9.81
N LEU A 180 -8.63 8.19 -11.15
CA LEU A 180 -7.59 7.62 -12.01
C LEU A 180 -6.24 8.33 -11.84
N ALA A 181 -6.25 9.66 -11.71
CA ALA A 181 -5.04 10.45 -11.47
C ALA A 181 -4.41 10.13 -10.12
N ILE A 182 -5.22 10.01 -9.05
CA ILE A 182 -4.75 9.59 -7.73
C ILE A 182 -4.13 8.20 -7.82
N ALA A 183 -4.80 7.25 -8.48
CA ALA A 183 -4.30 5.90 -8.65
C ALA A 183 -2.94 5.87 -9.34
N PHE A 184 -2.79 6.60 -10.44
CA PHE A 184 -1.52 6.69 -11.16
C PHE A 184 -0.43 7.32 -10.30
N LEU A 185 -0.71 8.49 -9.69
CA LEU A 185 0.26 9.19 -8.86
C LEU A 185 0.66 8.38 -7.63
N SER A 186 -0.28 7.64 -7.02
CA SER A 186 0.00 6.81 -5.84
C SER A 186 1.10 5.77 -6.08
N THR A 187 1.27 5.31 -7.31
CA THR A 187 2.30 4.33 -7.65
C THR A 187 3.69 4.92 -7.91
N ILE A 188 3.84 6.25 -7.88
CA ILE A 188 5.11 6.92 -8.16
C ILE A 188 5.58 7.86 -7.04
N VAL A 189 4.91 7.88 -5.89
CA VAL A 189 5.22 8.80 -4.78
C VAL A 189 5.79 8.13 -3.53
N TRP A 190 5.92 6.80 -3.51
CA TRP A 190 6.28 6.04 -2.30
C TRP A 190 7.57 6.48 -1.62
N GLY A 191 8.50 7.08 -2.37
CA GLY A 191 9.82 7.46 -1.84
C GLY A 191 9.78 8.59 -0.80
N HIS A 192 8.66 9.30 -0.63
CA HIS A 192 8.54 10.31 0.43
C HIS A 192 8.51 9.70 1.84
N HIS A 193 8.27 8.40 1.97
CA HIS A 193 8.44 7.66 3.22
C HIS A 193 9.91 7.35 3.56
N MET A 194 10.84 7.66 2.65
CA MET A 194 12.24 7.26 2.70
C MET A 194 13.22 8.43 2.72
N PHE A 195 12.78 9.66 3.03
CA PHE A 195 13.65 10.85 2.98
C PHE A 195 14.87 10.78 3.91
N VAL A 196 14.76 10.04 5.01
CA VAL A 196 15.84 9.90 6.00
C VAL A 196 16.68 8.63 5.82
N THR A 197 16.49 7.88 4.73
CA THR A 197 17.23 6.63 4.45
C THR A 197 18.59 6.86 3.77
N GLY A 198 19.01 8.11 3.60
CA GLY A 198 20.19 8.47 2.83
C GLY A 198 19.92 8.63 1.32
N MET A 199 18.67 8.86 0.94
CA MET A 199 18.26 9.10 -0.45
C MET A 199 19.02 10.30 -1.04
N ASN A 200 19.36 10.21 -2.34
CA ASN A 200 19.92 11.32 -3.09
C ASN A 200 18.97 12.54 -3.03
N PRO A 201 19.46 13.75 -2.69
CA PRO A 201 18.63 14.96 -2.55
C PRO A 201 17.82 15.31 -3.81
N PHE A 202 18.36 15.06 -4.99
CA PHE A 202 17.62 15.25 -6.24
C PHE A 202 16.40 14.34 -6.32
N LEU A 203 16.57 13.06 -6.00
CA LEU A 203 15.48 12.08 -5.98
C LEU A 203 14.44 12.43 -4.91
N GLY A 204 14.88 12.89 -3.73
CA GLY A 204 14.01 13.42 -2.68
C GLY A 204 13.16 14.58 -3.18
N SER A 205 13.74 15.52 -3.95
CA SER A 205 12.99 16.64 -4.55
C SER A 205 11.95 16.15 -5.57
N VAL A 206 12.27 15.14 -6.38
CA VAL A 206 11.31 14.52 -7.32
C VAL A 206 10.13 13.91 -6.56
N PHE A 207 10.39 13.14 -5.50
CA PHE A 207 9.31 12.56 -4.68
C PHE A 207 8.48 13.61 -3.94
N THR A 208 9.09 14.71 -3.52
CA THR A 208 8.36 15.85 -2.93
C THR A 208 7.40 16.46 -3.96
N PHE A 209 7.90 16.74 -5.16
CA PHE A 209 7.08 17.33 -6.23
C PHE A 209 5.92 16.41 -6.64
N THR A 210 6.17 15.13 -6.88
CA THR A 210 5.13 14.17 -7.25
C THR A 210 4.09 14.00 -6.14
N THR A 211 4.52 14.04 -4.87
CA THR A 211 3.62 14.02 -3.71
C THR A 211 2.70 15.24 -3.67
N LEU A 212 3.23 16.42 -3.94
CA LEU A 212 2.42 17.64 -3.99
C LEU A 212 1.39 17.61 -5.14
N LEU A 213 1.74 17.00 -6.27
CA LEU A 213 0.82 16.86 -7.40
C LEU A 213 -0.45 16.05 -7.05
N ILE A 214 -0.38 15.08 -6.17
CA ILE A 214 -1.55 14.24 -5.81
C ILE A 214 -2.60 15.03 -5.01
N ALA A 215 -2.21 16.18 -4.42
CA ALA A 215 -3.15 17.06 -3.74
C ALA A 215 -4.20 17.64 -4.69
N ILE A 216 -3.85 17.88 -5.96
CA ILE A 216 -4.75 18.49 -6.95
C ILE A 216 -5.97 17.58 -7.21
N PRO A 217 -5.83 16.31 -7.65
CA PRO A 217 -6.99 15.44 -7.85
C PRO A 217 -7.70 15.07 -6.54
N SER A 218 -6.99 15.02 -5.41
CA SER A 218 -7.61 14.79 -4.11
C SER A 218 -8.51 15.95 -3.69
N ALA A 219 -8.05 17.18 -3.84
CA ALA A 219 -8.85 18.39 -3.61
C ALA A 219 -10.05 18.46 -4.57
N CYS A 220 -9.87 18.07 -5.84
CA CYS A 220 -10.95 18.00 -6.80
C CYS A 220 -12.06 17.04 -6.35
N LEU A 221 -11.72 15.84 -5.86
CA LEU A 221 -12.71 14.89 -5.36
C LEU A 221 -13.49 15.45 -4.17
N LEU A 222 -12.80 16.01 -3.18
CA LEU A 222 -13.44 16.59 -1.99
C LEU A 222 -14.32 17.78 -2.34
N TYR A 223 -13.80 18.74 -3.10
CA TYR A 223 -14.55 19.93 -3.51
C TYR A 223 -15.78 19.60 -4.35
N THR A 224 -15.66 18.64 -5.27
CA THR A 224 -16.78 18.25 -6.14
C THR A 224 -17.87 17.49 -5.36
N SER A 225 -17.49 16.73 -4.34
CA SER A 225 -18.45 16.07 -3.43
C SER A 225 -19.20 17.10 -2.58
N ASP A 226 -18.49 18.11 -2.07
CA ASP A 226 -19.05 19.20 -1.26
C ASP A 226 -19.97 20.11 -2.08
N ALA A 227 -19.61 20.43 -3.32
CA ALA A 227 -20.44 21.21 -4.22
C ALA A 227 -21.80 20.58 -4.54
N ALA A 228 -21.95 19.25 -4.38
CA ALA A 228 -23.25 18.59 -4.49
C ALA A 228 -24.15 18.91 -3.28
N ASP A 229 -23.58 19.18 -2.12
CA ASP A 229 -24.31 19.57 -0.90
C ASP A 229 -24.71 21.05 -0.91
N ASP A 230 -23.81 21.95 -1.33
CA ASP A 230 -24.04 23.40 -1.38
C ASP A 230 -25.18 23.82 -2.31
N GLY A 231 -25.53 23.01 -3.27
CA GLY A 231 -26.68 23.27 -4.16
C GLY A 231 -28.05 23.18 -3.51
N ILE A 232 -28.14 23.07 -2.19
CA ILE A 232 -29.41 22.99 -1.41
C ILE A 232 -29.96 24.39 -1.01
N ARG A 233 -29.23 25.47 -1.31
CA ARG A 233 -29.64 26.84 -1.02
C ARG A 233 -30.34 27.52 -2.19
#